data_a6080664a16b8b6a6d88b8ba5238ef09
#
_entry.id   a6080664a16b8b6a6d88b8ba5238ef09
#
_cell.length_a   1.000
_cell.length_b   1.000
_cell.length_c   1.000
_cell.angle_alpha   90.00
_cell.angle_beta   90.00
_cell.angle_gamma   90.00
#
_symmetry.space_group_name_H-M   'P 1'
#
loop_
_entity.id
_entity.type
_entity.pdbx_description
1 polymer ?
#
loop_
_entity_poly.entity_id
_entity_poly.type
_entity_poly.pdbx_seq_one_letter_code
_entity_poly.pdbx_strand_id
1 'polypeptide(L)'
;MNKGKWISLFSGGKDSNWSLYQAIKNGFDVQYLLTVHPPPGSYMYHVPATQVVPLAAESIGIKLIEIEPKFEIEEDIDSSEQGDREAKYIRDVLMKMDDEIQLEGIIAGAVESEYQRSRIQRICDELNIKLYAPLWKSDPLFTINEMVENDFEIMIVGVAARGIDSSWLGKKVDKIVIGELEALNEKYGVHILGEGGEYETIVTNGPHMNREIEIEYDIYWDSNWGEIRVKNAWLI
;
A
#
# COMPACT_ATOMS: atom_id res chain seq x y z
N MET A 1 -8.77 -3.39 -30.16
CA MET A 1 -8.38 -4.52 -29.27
C MET A 1 -8.99 -4.21 -27.91
N ASN A 2 -9.79 -5.13 -27.35
CA ASN A 2 -10.22 -4.97 -25.96
C ASN A 2 -8.95 -4.96 -25.09
N LYS A 3 -8.74 -3.88 -24.32
CA LYS A 3 -7.69 -3.87 -23.29
C LYS A 3 -8.13 -4.87 -22.22
N GLY A 4 -7.23 -5.75 -21.81
CA GLY A 4 -7.50 -6.66 -20.71
C GLY A 4 -7.71 -5.90 -19.41
N LYS A 5 -8.51 -6.44 -18.51
CA LYS A 5 -8.91 -5.81 -17.27
C LYS A 5 -7.93 -6.10 -16.16
N TRP A 6 -7.62 -5.10 -15.35
CA TRP A 6 -6.66 -5.19 -14.26
C TRP A 6 -7.30 -4.87 -12.92
N ILE A 7 -6.77 -5.49 -11.87
CA ILE A 7 -7.09 -5.18 -10.47
C ILE A 7 -5.82 -4.67 -9.80
N SER A 8 -5.93 -3.60 -9.01
CA SER A 8 -4.83 -3.13 -8.17
C SER A 8 -5.04 -3.57 -6.72
N LEU A 9 -4.06 -4.27 -6.13
CA LEU A 9 -3.97 -4.43 -4.69
C LEU A 9 -3.65 -3.07 -4.09
N PHE A 10 -4.54 -2.56 -3.24
CA PHE A 10 -4.54 -1.15 -2.86
C PHE A 10 -4.69 -0.98 -1.35
N SER A 11 -3.65 -0.44 -0.71
CA SER A 11 -3.64 -0.16 0.73
C SER A 11 -3.84 1.33 1.06
N GLY A 12 -3.85 2.21 0.04
CA GLY A 12 -3.85 3.66 0.24
C GLY A 12 -2.48 4.27 0.53
N GLY A 13 -1.47 3.45 0.80
CA GLY A 13 -0.08 3.87 0.99
C GLY A 13 0.62 4.28 -0.31
N LYS A 14 1.80 4.91 -0.20
CA LYS A 14 2.57 5.44 -1.33
C LYS A 14 2.86 4.41 -2.42
N ASP A 15 3.22 3.17 -2.04
CA ASP A 15 3.67 2.15 -2.99
C ASP A 15 2.51 1.61 -3.84
N SER A 16 1.36 1.37 -3.21
CA SER A 16 0.15 0.95 -3.93
C SER A 16 -0.40 2.05 -4.84
N ASN A 17 -0.39 3.31 -4.38
CA ASN A 17 -0.80 4.46 -5.19
C ASN A 17 0.15 4.70 -6.37
N TRP A 18 1.46 4.63 -6.14
CA TRP A 18 2.45 4.80 -7.21
C TRP A 18 2.33 3.71 -8.27
N SER A 19 2.20 2.45 -7.85
CA SER A 19 2.03 1.33 -8.77
C SER A 19 0.75 1.45 -9.60
N LEU A 20 -0.35 1.88 -8.98
CA LEU A 20 -1.60 2.17 -9.65
C LEU A 20 -1.43 3.31 -10.68
N TYR A 21 -0.82 4.43 -10.27
CA TYR A 21 -0.56 5.56 -11.16
C TYR A 21 0.28 5.16 -12.37
N GLN A 22 1.36 4.40 -12.16
CA GLN A 22 2.18 3.89 -13.24
C GLN A 22 1.39 3.00 -14.21
N ALA A 23 0.51 2.15 -13.70
CA ALA A 23 -0.35 1.31 -14.53
C ALA A 23 -1.32 2.15 -15.36
N ILE A 24 -1.99 3.14 -14.75
CA ILE A 24 -2.91 4.06 -15.45
C ILE A 24 -2.15 4.85 -16.53
N LYS A 25 -0.98 5.40 -16.19
CA LYS A 25 -0.11 6.14 -17.11
C LYS A 25 0.34 5.30 -18.31
N ASN A 26 0.56 3.99 -18.09
CA ASN A 26 0.86 3.02 -19.14
C ASN A 26 -0.40 2.52 -19.89
N GLY A 27 -1.56 3.05 -19.57
CA GLY A 27 -2.82 2.79 -20.27
C GLY A 27 -3.48 1.46 -19.93
N PHE A 28 -3.21 0.91 -18.74
CA PHE A 28 -3.90 -0.28 -18.23
C PHE A 28 -5.36 0.04 -17.93
N ASP A 29 -6.25 -0.91 -18.19
CA ASP A 29 -7.68 -0.79 -17.88
C ASP A 29 -7.95 -1.32 -16.46
N VAL A 30 -7.73 -0.46 -15.46
CA VAL A 30 -7.89 -0.84 -14.05
C VAL A 30 -9.36 -0.72 -13.66
N GLN A 31 -10.00 -1.86 -13.38
CA GLN A 31 -11.44 -1.94 -13.10
C GLN A 31 -11.77 -1.85 -11.62
N TYR A 32 -10.87 -2.36 -10.76
CA TYR A 32 -11.09 -2.43 -9.33
C TYR A 32 -9.82 -2.15 -8.52
N LEU A 33 -10.00 -1.51 -7.38
CA LEU A 33 -9.06 -1.51 -6.28
C LEU A 33 -9.49 -2.61 -5.30
N LEU A 34 -8.55 -3.42 -4.85
CA LEU A 34 -8.78 -4.52 -3.91
C LEU A 34 -8.00 -4.26 -2.63
N THR A 35 -8.71 -4.03 -1.54
CA THR A 35 -8.14 -3.81 -0.21
C THR A 35 -8.45 -4.98 0.69
N VAL A 36 -7.43 -5.44 1.40
CA VAL A 36 -7.57 -6.46 2.44
C VAL A 36 -7.51 -5.76 3.80
N HIS A 37 -8.56 -5.91 4.60
CA HIS A 37 -8.56 -5.50 6.01
C HIS A 37 -8.10 -6.68 6.85
N PRO A 38 -6.85 -6.71 7.28
CA PRO A 38 -6.35 -7.85 8.03
C PRO A 38 -6.99 -7.92 9.41
N PRO A 39 -7.15 -9.11 9.97
CA PRO A 39 -7.48 -9.24 11.38
C PRO A 39 -6.37 -8.63 12.24
N PRO A 40 -6.67 -8.19 13.48
CA PRO A 40 -5.66 -7.67 14.40
C PRO A 40 -4.48 -8.65 14.55
N GLY A 41 -3.25 -8.14 14.38
CA GLY A 41 -2.03 -8.95 14.47
C GLY A 41 -1.54 -9.57 13.15
N SER A 42 -2.11 -9.20 12.01
CA SER A 42 -1.62 -9.64 10.70
C SER A 42 -0.20 -9.13 10.43
N TYR A 43 0.63 -10.00 9.83
CA TYR A 43 1.99 -9.66 9.40
C TYR A 43 2.06 -9.12 7.96
N MET A 44 1.03 -9.36 7.14
CA MET A 44 1.06 -8.93 5.74
C MET A 44 0.46 -7.53 5.51
N TYR A 45 -0.47 -7.11 6.36
CA TYR A 45 -1.26 -5.92 6.13
C TYR A 45 -1.49 -5.20 7.46
N HIS A 46 -0.62 -4.29 7.82
CA HIS A 46 -0.86 -3.39 8.93
C HIS A 46 -0.65 -1.96 8.44
N VAL A 47 -1.71 -1.32 8.01
CA VAL A 47 -1.64 0.09 7.60
C VAL A 47 -2.50 0.92 8.55
N PRO A 48 -1.88 1.78 9.35
CA PRO A 48 -2.61 2.81 10.06
C PRO A 48 -3.48 3.60 9.07
N ALA A 49 -4.67 3.99 9.51
CA ALA A 49 -5.57 4.82 8.70
C ALA A 49 -6.18 4.15 7.44
N THR A 50 -6.34 2.82 7.40
CA THR A 50 -7.06 2.12 6.30
C THR A 50 -8.48 2.64 6.07
N GLN A 51 -9.10 3.26 7.07
CA GLN A 51 -10.41 3.92 6.95
C GLN A 51 -10.45 5.08 5.92
N VAL A 52 -9.30 5.57 5.44
CA VAL A 52 -9.22 6.58 4.37
C VAL A 52 -9.26 5.97 2.96
N VAL A 53 -9.04 4.66 2.84
CA VAL A 53 -8.99 3.96 1.55
C VAL A 53 -10.28 4.13 0.72
N PRO A 54 -11.49 4.07 1.28
CA PRO A 54 -12.71 4.35 0.53
C PRO A 54 -12.74 5.75 -0.09
N LEU A 55 -12.24 6.78 0.62
CA LEU A 55 -12.14 8.13 0.09
C LEU A 55 -11.12 8.25 -1.04
N ALA A 56 -9.98 7.56 -0.91
CA ALA A 56 -8.99 7.48 -1.98
C ALA A 56 -9.59 6.84 -3.24
N ALA A 57 -10.29 5.73 -3.10
CA ALA A 57 -10.96 5.05 -4.21
C ALA A 57 -12.03 5.93 -4.88
N GLU A 58 -12.82 6.66 -4.08
CA GLU A 58 -13.81 7.63 -4.58
C GLU A 58 -13.13 8.75 -5.34
N SER A 59 -12.04 9.32 -4.81
CA SER A 59 -11.29 10.39 -5.47
C SER A 59 -10.66 9.92 -6.79
N ILE A 60 -10.10 8.71 -6.82
CA ILE A 60 -9.51 8.10 -8.02
C ILE A 60 -10.60 7.76 -9.05
N GLY A 61 -11.82 7.46 -8.58
CA GLY A 61 -12.95 7.07 -9.44
C GLY A 61 -12.92 5.62 -9.90
N ILE A 62 -12.19 4.75 -9.18
CA ILE A 62 -12.14 3.30 -9.43
C ILE A 62 -12.89 2.58 -8.30
N LYS A 63 -13.71 1.59 -8.65
CA LYS A 63 -14.51 0.86 -7.68
C LYS A 63 -13.64 0.09 -6.68
N LEU A 64 -13.88 0.31 -5.39
CA LEU A 64 -13.22 -0.42 -4.31
C LEU A 64 -13.95 -1.73 -4.00
N ILE A 65 -13.17 -2.77 -3.77
CA ILE A 65 -13.60 -4.04 -3.17
C ILE A 65 -12.79 -4.20 -1.89
N GLU A 66 -13.50 -4.29 -0.78
CA GLU A 66 -12.92 -4.51 0.54
C GLU A 66 -13.17 -5.95 0.95
N ILE A 67 -12.14 -6.63 1.40
CA ILE A 67 -12.22 -7.99 1.88
C ILE A 67 -11.73 -8.06 3.33
N GLU A 68 -12.54 -8.70 4.17
CA GLU A 68 -12.20 -8.99 5.56
C GLU A 68 -12.01 -10.50 5.70
N PRO A 69 -10.77 -10.99 5.76
CA PRO A 69 -10.52 -12.41 5.97
C PRO A 69 -11.10 -12.86 7.30
N LYS A 70 -12.01 -13.84 7.27
CA LYS A 70 -12.64 -14.42 8.45
C LYS A 70 -11.85 -15.63 8.92
N PHE A 71 -10.67 -15.43 9.46
CA PHE A 71 -9.94 -16.46 10.19
C PHE A 71 -9.41 -15.90 11.50
N GLU A 72 -9.41 -16.73 12.53
CA GLU A 72 -8.76 -16.39 13.78
C GLU A 72 -7.25 -16.56 13.60
N ILE A 73 -6.48 -15.58 14.10
CA ILE A 73 -5.03 -15.72 14.18
C ILE A 73 -4.78 -16.67 15.34
N GLU A 74 -4.31 -17.86 15.02
CA GLU A 74 -3.89 -18.84 16.04
C GLU A 74 -2.52 -18.42 16.56
N GLU A 75 -2.34 -18.30 17.88
CA GLU A 75 -1.11 -17.82 18.52
C GLU A 75 0.15 -18.65 18.20
N ASP A 76 -0.05 -19.89 17.73
CA ASP A 76 1.05 -20.85 17.45
C ASP A 76 1.40 -21.00 15.96
N ILE A 77 0.83 -20.19 15.06
CA ILE A 77 1.12 -20.27 13.63
C ILE A 77 2.31 -19.37 13.27
N ASP A 78 3.25 -19.90 12.49
CA ASP A 78 4.35 -19.09 12.00
C ASP A 78 3.87 -18.07 10.93
N SER A 79 4.63 -17.00 10.76
CA SER A 79 4.31 -15.90 9.83
C SER A 79 4.16 -16.37 8.38
N SER A 80 4.84 -17.46 7.99
CA SER A 80 4.76 -18.02 6.64
C SER A 80 3.42 -18.69 6.39
N GLU A 81 2.94 -19.52 7.32
CA GLU A 81 1.66 -20.18 7.22
C GLU A 81 0.50 -19.18 7.25
N GLN A 82 0.59 -18.16 8.10
CA GLN A 82 -0.40 -17.09 8.14
C GLN A 82 -0.47 -16.34 6.79
N GLY A 83 0.67 -15.96 6.22
CA GLY A 83 0.70 -15.30 4.91
C GLY A 83 0.18 -16.18 3.77
N ASP A 84 0.34 -17.50 3.84
CA ASP A 84 -0.23 -18.43 2.86
C ASP A 84 -1.77 -18.52 3.00
N ARG A 85 -2.32 -18.44 4.22
CA ARG A 85 -3.78 -18.36 4.44
C ARG A 85 -4.37 -17.05 3.91
N GLU A 86 -3.69 -15.93 4.14
CA GLU A 86 -4.10 -14.62 3.60
C GLU A 86 -4.05 -14.61 2.07
N ALA A 87 -2.97 -15.13 1.47
CA ALA A 87 -2.82 -15.25 0.02
C ALA A 87 -3.92 -16.14 -0.59
N LYS A 88 -4.28 -17.25 0.06
CA LYS A 88 -5.38 -18.11 -0.36
C LYS A 88 -6.71 -17.36 -0.40
N TYR A 89 -6.97 -16.51 0.61
CA TYR A 89 -8.21 -15.74 0.65
C TYR A 89 -8.29 -14.74 -0.52
N ILE A 90 -7.19 -14.03 -0.78
CA ILE A 90 -7.09 -13.13 -1.95
C ILE A 90 -7.32 -13.89 -3.25
N ARG A 91 -6.68 -15.06 -3.40
CA ARG A 91 -6.84 -15.92 -4.57
C ARG A 91 -8.31 -16.29 -4.79
N ASP A 92 -9.02 -16.73 -3.75
CA ASP A 92 -10.41 -17.18 -3.86
C ASP A 92 -11.37 -16.03 -4.24
N VAL A 93 -11.05 -14.79 -3.86
CA VAL A 93 -11.76 -13.59 -4.32
C VAL A 93 -11.43 -13.31 -5.78
N LEU A 94 -10.17 -13.33 -6.16
CA LEU A 94 -9.72 -13.06 -7.52
C LEU A 94 -10.24 -14.09 -8.52
N MET A 95 -10.33 -15.37 -8.14
CA MET A 95 -10.95 -16.40 -8.97
C MET A 95 -12.40 -16.08 -9.32
N LYS A 96 -13.18 -15.66 -8.33
CA LYS A 96 -14.59 -15.26 -8.56
C LYS A 96 -14.69 -14.04 -9.47
N MET A 97 -13.77 -13.10 -9.31
CA MET A 97 -13.74 -11.91 -10.15
C MET A 97 -13.30 -12.23 -11.58
N ASP A 98 -12.36 -13.15 -11.77
CA ASP A 98 -11.91 -13.57 -13.10
C ASP A 98 -13.04 -14.23 -13.90
N ASP A 99 -13.85 -15.07 -13.26
CA ASP A 99 -15.05 -15.66 -13.89
C ASP A 99 -16.02 -14.60 -14.45
N GLU A 100 -16.09 -13.42 -13.81
CA GLU A 100 -17.01 -12.34 -14.19
C GLU A 100 -16.41 -11.38 -15.22
N ILE A 101 -15.12 -11.01 -15.08
CA ILE A 101 -14.53 -9.91 -15.85
C ILE A 101 -13.37 -10.29 -16.77
N GLN A 102 -12.88 -11.52 -16.71
CA GLN A 102 -11.71 -11.99 -17.48
C GLN A 102 -10.47 -11.12 -17.24
N LEU A 103 -9.80 -11.35 -16.11
CA LEU A 103 -8.63 -10.60 -15.68
C LEU A 103 -7.44 -10.80 -16.63
N GLU A 104 -6.76 -9.72 -16.97
CA GLU A 104 -5.45 -9.78 -17.62
C GLU A 104 -4.32 -9.82 -16.58
N GLY A 105 -4.51 -9.17 -15.42
CA GLY A 105 -3.47 -9.14 -14.42
C GLY A 105 -3.81 -8.38 -13.13
N ILE A 106 -2.83 -8.44 -12.23
CA ILE A 106 -2.82 -7.78 -10.93
C ILE A 106 -1.71 -6.74 -10.89
N ILE A 107 -2.00 -5.59 -10.27
CA ILE A 107 -1.03 -4.54 -9.94
C ILE A 107 -0.72 -4.65 -8.45
N ALA A 108 0.57 -4.67 -8.09
CA ALA A 108 1.02 -4.74 -6.71
C ALA A 108 2.16 -3.75 -6.42
N GLY A 109 2.14 -3.16 -5.23
CA GLY A 109 3.14 -2.20 -4.75
C GLY A 109 4.35 -2.85 -4.07
N ALA A 110 4.66 -4.13 -4.33
CA ALA A 110 5.80 -4.81 -3.73
C ALA A 110 7.13 -4.18 -4.18
N VAL A 111 7.98 -3.81 -3.22
CA VAL A 111 9.29 -3.17 -3.46
C VAL A 111 10.42 -4.21 -3.41
N GLU A 112 10.67 -4.82 -2.26
CA GLU A 112 11.76 -5.80 -2.07
C GLU A 112 11.33 -7.09 -1.36
N SER A 113 10.11 -7.17 -0.84
CA SER A 113 9.61 -8.33 -0.12
C SER A 113 9.35 -9.53 -1.05
N GLU A 114 10.33 -10.42 -1.18
CA GLU A 114 10.15 -11.72 -1.87
C GLU A 114 9.00 -12.52 -1.25
N TYR A 115 8.78 -12.35 0.05
CA TYR A 115 7.69 -13.00 0.77
C TYR A 115 6.32 -12.60 0.20
N GLN A 116 6.06 -11.30 0.04
CA GLN A 116 4.80 -10.80 -0.52
C GLN A 116 4.71 -11.10 -2.02
N ARG A 117 5.76 -10.77 -2.76
CA ARG A 117 5.78 -10.91 -4.21
C ARG A 117 5.57 -12.36 -4.67
N SER A 118 6.27 -13.31 -4.06
CA SER A 118 6.16 -14.72 -4.46
C SER A 118 4.75 -15.30 -4.27
N ARG A 119 4.03 -14.83 -3.25
CA ARG A 119 2.63 -15.22 -3.01
C ARG A 119 1.69 -14.66 -4.08
N ILE A 120 1.83 -13.38 -4.38
CA ILE A 120 1.02 -12.76 -5.44
C ILE A 120 1.37 -13.35 -6.82
N GLN A 121 2.66 -13.62 -7.09
CA GLN A 121 3.07 -14.27 -8.32
C GLN A 121 2.46 -15.68 -8.45
N ARG A 122 2.45 -16.48 -7.38
CA ARG A 122 1.80 -17.78 -7.36
C ARG A 122 0.31 -17.69 -7.70
N ILE A 123 -0.41 -16.72 -7.14
CA ILE A 123 -1.81 -16.48 -7.47
C ILE A 123 -1.96 -16.16 -8.97
N CYS A 124 -1.11 -15.30 -9.51
CA CYS A 124 -1.12 -14.96 -10.93
C CYS A 124 -0.87 -16.19 -11.82
N ASP A 125 0.09 -17.02 -11.44
CA ASP A 125 0.42 -18.26 -12.18
C ASP A 125 -0.75 -19.26 -12.16
N GLU A 126 -1.40 -19.44 -11.00
CA GLU A 126 -2.58 -20.32 -10.85
C GLU A 126 -3.77 -19.84 -11.69
N LEU A 127 -3.98 -18.52 -11.78
CA LEU A 127 -5.06 -17.90 -12.58
C LEU A 127 -4.67 -17.68 -14.06
N ASN A 128 -3.42 -17.93 -14.41
CA ASN A 128 -2.87 -17.66 -15.75
C ASN A 128 -3.01 -16.18 -16.16
N ILE A 129 -2.78 -15.26 -15.22
CA ILE A 129 -2.82 -13.80 -15.39
C ILE A 129 -1.44 -13.20 -15.13
N LYS A 130 -1.26 -11.90 -15.45
CA LYS A 130 0.02 -11.21 -15.31
C LYS A 130 0.16 -10.51 -13.96
N LEU A 131 1.39 -10.42 -13.43
CA LEU A 131 1.73 -9.52 -12.33
C LEU A 131 2.44 -8.27 -12.88
N TYR A 132 1.94 -7.09 -12.50
CA TYR A 132 2.60 -5.81 -12.70
C TYR A 132 3.04 -5.24 -11.36
N ALA A 133 4.34 -5.30 -11.07
CA ALA A 133 4.96 -4.81 -9.85
C ALA A 133 6.09 -3.83 -10.23
N PRO A 134 5.78 -2.57 -10.58
CA PRO A 134 6.74 -1.62 -11.14
C PRO A 134 7.83 -1.20 -10.15
N LEU A 135 7.58 -1.35 -8.84
CA LEU A 135 8.53 -1.02 -7.78
C LEU A 135 9.52 -2.14 -7.47
N TRP A 136 9.34 -3.31 -8.06
CA TRP A 136 10.17 -4.47 -7.75
C TRP A 136 11.64 -4.23 -8.03
N LYS A 137 12.46 -4.18 -6.96
CA LYS A 137 13.91 -3.88 -6.98
C LYS A 137 14.24 -2.53 -7.63
N SER A 138 13.32 -1.56 -7.57
CA SER A 138 13.61 -0.19 -7.96
C SER A 138 14.58 0.47 -6.97
N ASP A 139 15.34 1.46 -7.42
CA ASP A 139 16.15 2.29 -6.52
C ASP A 139 15.23 3.07 -5.57
N PRO A 140 15.35 2.90 -4.23
CA PRO A 140 14.44 3.52 -3.28
C PRO A 140 14.47 5.06 -3.29
N LEU A 141 15.68 5.63 -3.40
CA LEU A 141 15.84 7.09 -3.39
C LEU A 141 15.31 7.71 -4.68
N PHE A 142 15.60 7.09 -5.83
CA PHE A 142 15.03 7.53 -7.10
C PHE A 142 13.50 7.46 -7.06
N THR A 143 12.96 6.36 -6.56
CA THR A 143 11.51 6.12 -6.51
C THR A 143 10.75 7.15 -5.67
N ILE A 144 11.24 7.46 -4.46
CA ILE A 144 10.55 8.44 -3.59
C ILE A 144 10.64 9.86 -4.16
N ASN A 145 11.76 10.21 -4.81
CA ASN A 145 11.90 11.49 -5.51
C ASN A 145 10.93 11.59 -6.69
N GLU A 146 10.79 10.53 -7.51
CA GLU A 146 9.82 10.49 -8.61
C GLU A 146 8.38 10.67 -8.11
N MET A 147 8.01 10.07 -6.96
CA MET A 147 6.69 10.28 -6.37
C MET A 147 6.46 11.76 -6.04
N VAL A 148 7.39 12.39 -5.34
CA VAL A 148 7.29 13.81 -4.96
C VAL A 148 7.33 14.74 -6.19
N GLU A 149 8.15 14.45 -7.20
CA GLU A 149 8.25 15.22 -8.45
C GLU A 149 7.03 15.05 -9.37
N ASN A 150 6.23 13.99 -9.17
CA ASN A 150 4.93 13.82 -9.82
C ASN A 150 3.76 14.27 -8.94
N ASP A 151 3.98 15.20 -8.02
CA ASP A 151 2.94 15.84 -7.19
C ASP A 151 2.15 14.87 -6.30
N PHE A 152 2.78 13.79 -5.82
CA PHE A 152 2.19 12.95 -4.79
C PHE A 152 2.32 13.62 -3.42
N GLU A 153 1.20 13.82 -2.74
CA GLU A 153 1.16 14.22 -1.34
C GLU A 153 1.11 12.98 -0.45
N ILE A 154 2.26 12.65 0.12
CA ILE A 154 2.45 11.46 0.94
C ILE A 154 2.54 11.91 2.40
N MET A 155 1.66 11.41 3.26
CA MET A 155 1.67 11.67 4.69
C MET A 155 2.18 10.45 5.45
N ILE A 156 3.09 10.65 6.41
CA ILE A 156 3.55 9.62 7.33
C ILE A 156 2.50 9.40 8.42
N VAL A 157 1.98 8.17 8.54
CA VAL A 157 0.87 7.84 9.45
C VAL A 157 1.23 6.85 10.54
N GLY A 158 2.36 6.18 10.40
CA GLY A 158 2.89 5.26 11.39
C GLY A 158 4.41 5.28 11.38
N VAL A 159 5.03 5.07 12.52
CA VAL A 159 6.49 4.98 12.65
C VAL A 159 6.89 3.97 13.73
N ALA A 160 7.93 3.17 13.44
CA ALA A 160 8.43 2.14 14.35
C ALA A 160 9.93 1.88 14.15
N ALA A 161 10.75 2.93 13.97
CA ALA A 161 12.17 2.76 13.70
C ALA A 161 13.06 3.61 14.61
N ARG A 162 14.27 3.12 14.82
CA ARG A 162 15.29 3.86 15.58
C ARG A 162 15.66 5.17 14.86
N GLY A 163 15.59 6.27 15.59
CA GLY A 163 15.91 7.61 15.07
C GLY A 163 14.72 8.35 14.49
N ILE A 164 13.56 7.71 14.44
CA ILE A 164 12.29 8.32 14.12
C ILE A 164 11.50 8.51 15.42
N ASP A 165 10.92 9.68 15.62
CA ASP A 165 10.11 10.02 16.79
C ASP A 165 8.71 10.51 16.41
N SER A 166 7.91 10.89 17.39
CA SER A 166 6.52 11.33 17.18
C SER A 166 6.37 12.56 16.27
N SER A 167 7.43 13.36 16.08
CA SER A 167 7.39 14.53 15.18
C SER A 167 7.29 14.18 13.71
N TRP A 168 7.51 12.91 13.37
CA TRP A 168 7.35 12.40 12.00
C TRP A 168 5.89 12.12 11.64
N LEU A 169 5.05 11.86 12.64
CA LEU A 169 3.64 11.58 12.42
C LEU A 169 2.90 12.81 11.88
N GLY A 170 2.26 12.67 10.76
CA GLY A 170 1.59 13.75 10.04
C GLY A 170 2.50 14.58 9.13
N LYS A 171 3.84 14.34 9.09
CA LYS A 171 4.71 14.99 8.11
C LYS A 171 4.30 14.60 6.69
N LYS A 172 4.29 15.59 5.79
CA LYS A 172 4.27 15.36 4.34
C LYS A 172 5.68 15.06 3.86
N VAL A 173 5.83 14.03 3.04
CA VAL A 173 7.12 13.66 2.45
C VAL A 173 7.45 14.65 1.33
N ASP A 174 8.45 15.46 1.58
CA ASP A 174 9.04 16.41 0.64
C ASP A 174 10.56 16.19 0.51
N LYS A 175 11.24 17.04 -0.23
CA LYS A 175 12.70 16.94 -0.41
C LYS A 175 13.49 17.08 0.90
N ILE A 176 12.94 17.76 1.91
CA ILE A 176 13.58 17.89 3.24
C ILE A 176 13.47 16.56 3.98
N VAL A 177 12.27 15.99 4.03
CA VAL A 177 12.01 14.69 4.67
C VAL A 177 12.78 13.57 3.96
N ILE A 178 12.92 13.61 2.63
CA ILE A 178 13.76 12.65 1.90
C ILE A 178 15.22 12.74 2.36
N GLY A 179 15.78 13.95 2.50
CA GLY A 179 17.14 14.14 3.03
C GLY A 179 17.29 13.66 4.48
N GLU A 180 16.26 13.81 5.32
CA GLU A 180 16.22 13.24 6.68
C GLU A 180 16.22 11.70 6.63
N LEU A 181 15.47 11.07 5.69
CA LEU A 181 15.44 9.62 5.48
C LEU A 181 16.81 9.09 5.00
N GLU A 182 17.49 9.80 4.10
CA GLU A 182 18.86 9.43 3.69
C GLU A 182 19.83 9.42 4.88
N ALA A 183 19.78 10.45 5.72
CA ALA A 183 20.61 10.50 6.94
C ALA A 183 20.27 9.38 7.94
N LEU A 184 19.00 9.00 8.07
CA LEU A 184 18.58 7.86 8.88
C LEU A 184 19.00 6.53 8.29
N ASN A 185 18.96 6.39 6.97
CA ASN A 185 19.46 5.22 6.26
C ASN A 185 20.96 5.02 6.51
N GLU A 186 21.77 6.06 6.33
CA GLU A 186 23.22 6.01 6.59
C GLU A 186 23.54 5.66 8.04
N LYS A 187 22.78 6.20 8.99
CA LYS A 187 23.10 6.09 10.43
C LYS A 187 22.52 4.84 11.09
N TYR A 188 21.34 4.43 10.68
CA TYR A 188 20.56 3.39 11.37
C TYR A 188 20.08 2.28 10.47
N GLY A 189 20.28 2.39 9.14
CA GLY A 189 19.80 1.43 8.16
C GLY A 189 18.29 1.48 7.91
N VAL A 190 17.63 2.62 8.23
CA VAL A 190 16.21 2.82 7.93
C VAL A 190 16.01 2.75 6.42
N HIS A 191 15.09 1.90 5.95
CA HIS A 191 14.83 1.80 4.52
C HIS A 191 14.12 3.05 4.00
N ILE A 192 14.63 3.65 2.90
CA ILE A 192 14.11 4.93 2.36
C ILE A 192 12.62 4.86 1.98
N LEU A 193 12.16 3.69 1.52
CA LEU A 193 10.72 3.44 1.25
C LEU A 193 9.97 2.80 2.43
N GLY A 194 10.60 2.59 3.59
CA GLY A 194 9.93 1.99 4.75
C GLY A 194 9.56 0.51 4.58
N GLU A 195 10.28 -0.23 3.74
CA GLU A 195 9.95 -1.62 3.41
C GLU A 195 10.06 -2.60 4.60
N GLY A 196 10.86 -2.26 5.60
CA GLY A 196 10.99 -3.00 6.86
C GLY A 196 9.94 -2.65 7.91
N GLY A 197 8.92 -1.85 7.58
CA GLY A 197 7.92 -1.37 8.53
C GLY A 197 8.41 -0.21 9.40
N GLU A 198 9.48 0.48 8.97
CA GLU A 198 10.05 1.61 9.71
C GLU A 198 9.10 2.79 9.78
N TYR A 199 8.33 2.99 8.73
CA TYR A 199 7.24 3.96 8.68
C TYR A 199 6.16 3.55 7.69
N GLU A 200 4.95 3.98 7.97
CA GLU A 200 3.76 3.76 7.14
C GLU A 200 3.24 5.07 6.59
N THR A 201 2.60 5.02 5.44
CA THR A 201 2.13 6.21 4.74
C THR A 201 0.72 6.06 4.19
N ILE A 202 0.07 7.21 3.96
CA ILE A 202 -1.08 7.34 3.08
C ILE A 202 -0.79 8.41 2.03
N VAL A 203 -1.46 8.31 0.88
CA VAL A 203 -1.47 9.36 -0.14
C VAL A 203 -2.76 10.16 0.02
N THR A 204 -2.62 11.45 0.31
CA THR A 204 -3.75 12.36 0.45
C THR A 204 -4.12 13.05 -0.86
N ASN A 205 -3.16 13.18 -1.78
CA ASN A 205 -3.36 13.74 -3.11
C ASN A 205 -2.35 13.16 -4.11
N GLY A 206 -2.70 13.17 -5.40
CA GLY A 206 -1.81 12.73 -6.46
C GLY A 206 -2.45 12.88 -7.85
N PRO A 207 -1.65 12.79 -8.94
CA PRO A 207 -2.10 13.11 -10.29
C PRO A 207 -3.20 12.16 -10.84
N HIS A 208 -3.49 11.06 -10.17
CA HIS A 208 -4.55 10.11 -10.49
C HIS A 208 -5.80 10.30 -9.64
N MET A 209 -5.79 11.27 -8.72
CA MET A 209 -6.91 11.63 -7.85
C MET A 209 -7.62 12.89 -8.38
N ASN A 210 -8.95 12.95 -8.23
CA ASN A 210 -9.75 14.08 -8.65
C ASN A 210 -9.98 15.10 -7.53
N ARG A 211 -9.82 14.68 -6.28
CA ARG A 211 -10.00 15.49 -5.06
C ARG A 211 -8.97 15.09 -4.00
N GLU A 212 -8.52 16.06 -3.22
CA GLU A 212 -7.63 15.83 -2.10
C GLU A 212 -8.39 15.27 -0.88
N ILE A 213 -7.71 14.47 -0.06
CA ILE A 213 -8.23 13.93 1.20
C ILE A 213 -7.72 14.80 2.34
N GLU A 214 -8.62 15.46 3.03
CA GLU A 214 -8.34 16.13 4.30
C GLU A 214 -8.58 15.17 5.47
N ILE A 215 -7.71 15.23 6.48
CA ILE A 215 -7.73 14.31 7.61
C ILE A 215 -7.58 15.09 8.92
N GLU A 216 -8.51 14.86 9.83
CA GLU A 216 -8.40 15.26 11.23
C GLU A 216 -7.98 14.06 12.07
N TYR A 217 -6.90 14.19 12.85
CA TYR A 217 -6.31 13.07 13.58
C TYR A 217 -5.74 13.47 14.94
N ASP A 218 -5.59 12.47 15.83
CA ASP A 218 -4.73 12.52 17.01
C ASP A 218 -3.45 11.73 16.77
N ILE A 219 -2.38 12.10 17.48
CA ILE A 219 -1.15 11.33 17.53
C ILE A 219 -1.20 10.40 18.74
N TYR A 220 -0.98 9.12 18.50
CA TYR A 220 -0.70 8.14 19.52
C TYR A 220 0.80 7.78 19.51
N TRP A 221 1.42 7.76 20.67
CA TRP A 221 2.84 7.41 20.82
C TRP A 221 3.04 6.49 22.01
N ASP A 222 3.76 5.41 21.80
CA ASP A 222 4.13 4.48 22.85
C ASP A 222 5.60 4.05 22.71
N SER A 223 6.43 4.51 23.65
CA SER A 223 7.85 4.16 23.79
C SER A 223 8.69 4.43 22.53
N ASN A 224 8.60 3.60 21.51
CA ASN A 224 9.44 3.64 20.29
C ASN A 224 8.66 3.46 19.00
N TRP A 225 7.33 3.52 19.07
CA TRP A 225 6.44 3.48 17.89
C TRP A 225 5.27 4.42 18.08
N GLY A 226 4.64 4.79 17.00
CA GLY A 226 3.43 5.60 17.05
C GLY A 226 2.68 5.61 15.74
N GLU A 227 1.43 6.08 15.82
CA GLU A 227 0.52 6.17 14.69
C GLU A 227 -0.34 7.41 14.75
N ILE A 228 -0.88 7.86 13.64
CA ILE A 228 -2.01 8.77 13.66
C ILE A 228 -3.31 7.98 13.84
N ARG A 229 -4.23 8.52 14.64
CA ARG A 229 -5.58 7.99 14.80
C ARG A 229 -6.56 8.95 14.16
N VAL A 230 -7.09 8.55 13.01
CA VAL A 230 -8.02 9.38 12.25
C VAL A 230 -9.32 9.56 13.04
N LYS A 231 -9.72 10.80 13.26
CA LYS A 231 -11.02 11.19 13.85
C LYS A 231 -12.07 11.39 12.77
N ASN A 232 -11.67 12.07 11.71
CA ASN A 232 -12.52 12.36 10.57
C ASN A 232 -11.68 12.48 9.30
N ALA A 233 -12.26 12.18 8.16
CA ALA A 233 -11.64 12.39 6.85
C ALA A 233 -12.71 12.71 5.81
N TRP A 234 -12.39 13.55 4.85
CA TRP A 234 -13.31 13.96 3.78
C TRP A 234 -12.56 14.40 2.53
N LEU A 235 -13.27 14.48 1.43
CA LEU A 235 -12.74 14.93 0.13
C LEU A 235 -13.05 16.45 -0.06
N ILE A 236 -12.04 17.21 -0.48
CA ILE A 236 -12.13 18.63 -0.85
C ILE A 236 -11.92 18.85 -2.34
#